data_7553b49b8b312a358865a57848db0654
#
_entry.id   7553b49b8b312a358865a57848db0654
#
_cell.length_a   1.000
_cell.length_b   1.000
_cell.length_c   1.000
_cell.angle_alpha   90.00
_cell.angle_beta   90.00
_cell.angle_gamma   90.00
#
_symmetry.space_group_name_H-M   'P 1'
#
loop_
_entity.id
_entity.type
_entity.pdbx_description
1 polymer ?
#
loop_
_entity_poly.entity_id
_entity_poly.type
_entity_poly.pdbx_seq_one_letter_code
_entity_poly.pdbx_strand_id
1 'polypeptide(L)'
;MDKRTDPIGIGDLFADIPELFLPLFDGAEYPWEILPRIKDLTARLAAGGIDGYTLLRPGVLVGRDVMIAATATIEGTAVIGHGTVLRPGAYLRGGVLIGSGCVIGNSTELKNCLIMDGAQVPHYNYVG
;
A
#
# COMPACT_ATOMS: atom_id res chain seq x y z
N MET A 1 -3.68 21.00 28.76
CA MET A 1 -2.48 20.44 28.14
C MET A 1 -2.35 20.90 26.70
N ASP A 2 -1.21 21.36 26.32
CA ASP A 2 -0.97 21.79 24.95
C ASP A 2 -0.58 20.59 24.09
N LYS A 3 -1.52 20.10 23.29
CA LYS A 3 -1.30 18.93 22.43
C LYS A 3 -0.30 19.18 21.29
N ARG A 4 0.01 20.45 21.01
CA ARG A 4 0.95 20.77 19.93
C ARG A 4 2.38 20.37 20.24
N THR A 5 2.69 20.09 21.51
CA THR A 5 4.00 19.63 21.92
C THR A 5 4.15 18.11 21.79
N ASP A 6 3.04 17.39 21.62
CA ASP A 6 3.06 15.94 21.51
C ASP A 6 3.16 15.52 20.05
N PRO A 7 3.97 14.51 19.72
CA PRO A 7 3.96 13.94 18.37
C PRO A 7 2.58 13.41 17.99
N ILE A 8 2.25 13.48 16.72
CA ILE A 8 1.00 12.93 16.19
C ILE A 8 1.06 11.41 16.25
N GLY A 9 0.14 10.80 17.00
CA GLY A 9 0.04 9.35 17.09
C GLY A 9 -0.75 8.75 15.94
N ILE A 10 -0.70 7.43 15.82
CA ILE A 10 -1.40 6.68 14.77
C ILE A 10 -2.90 6.94 14.85
N GLY A 11 -3.49 6.92 16.05
CA GLY A 11 -4.92 7.17 16.23
C GLY A 11 -5.38 8.58 15.86
N ASP A 12 -4.45 9.52 15.79
CA ASP A 12 -4.75 10.90 15.38
C ASP A 12 -4.87 11.03 13.86
N LEU A 13 -4.18 10.17 13.12
CA LEU A 13 -4.13 10.23 11.66
C LEU A 13 -5.08 9.27 10.97
N PHE A 14 -5.34 8.10 11.56
CA PHE A 14 -6.11 7.06 10.91
C PHE A 14 -7.33 6.69 11.75
N ALA A 15 -8.53 6.93 11.19
CA ALA A 15 -9.79 6.54 11.84
C ALA A 15 -9.94 5.02 11.85
N ASP A 16 -9.64 4.40 10.71
CA ASP A 16 -9.72 2.95 10.54
C ASP A 16 -8.47 2.45 9.83
N ILE A 17 -7.88 1.38 10.38
CA ILE A 17 -6.76 0.70 9.73
C ILE A 17 -7.29 -0.61 9.17
N PRO A 18 -7.19 -0.85 7.85
CA PRO A 18 -7.62 -2.12 7.27
C PRO A 18 -6.96 -3.30 7.97
N GLU A 19 -7.73 -4.37 8.18
CA GLU A 19 -7.27 -5.54 8.90
C GLU A 19 -5.97 -6.10 8.31
N LEU A 20 -5.84 -6.09 7.00
CA LEU A 20 -4.66 -6.57 6.30
C LEU A 20 -3.38 -5.86 6.74
N PHE A 21 -3.49 -4.59 7.13
CA PHE A 21 -2.34 -3.75 7.49
C PHE A 21 -2.09 -3.69 8.99
N LEU A 22 -2.98 -4.26 9.81
CA LEU A 22 -2.83 -4.22 11.27
C LEU A 22 -1.46 -4.72 11.77
N PRO A 23 -0.88 -5.78 11.19
CA PRO A 23 0.44 -6.22 11.66
C PRO A 23 1.54 -5.17 11.57
N LEU A 24 1.41 -4.19 10.66
CA LEU A 24 2.38 -3.08 10.57
C LEU A 24 2.37 -2.21 11.82
N PHE A 25 1.20 -2.06 12.44
CA PHE A 25 0.99 -1.13 13.54
C PHE A 25 1.13 -1.78 14.91
N ASP A 26 1.38 -3.09 14.95
CA ASP A 26 1.50 -3.82 16.21
C ASP A 26 2.62 -3.25 17.07
N GLY A 27 2.25 -2.76 18.27
CA GLY A 27 3.21 -2.13 19.16
C GLY A 27 3.71 -0.76 18.74
N ALA A 28 3.24 -0.23 17.59
CA ALA A 28 3.65 1.08 17.13
C ALA A 28 2.79 2.18 17.75
N GLU A 29 3.43 3.28 18.10
CA GLU A 29 2.76 4.46 18.65
C GLU A 29 2.63 5.56 17.60
N TYR A 30 3.65 5.73 16.76
CA TYR A 30 3.72 6.78 15.77
C TYR A 30 3.76 6.23 14.34
N PRO A 31 3.19 6.97 13.36
CA PRO A 31 3.08 6.49 11.99
C PRO A 31 4.41 6.08 11.35
N TRP A 32 5.47 6.83 11.59
CA TRP A 32 6.76 6.56 10.96
C TRP A 32 7.42 5.25 11.44
N GLU A 33 6.95 4.69 12.54
CA GLU A 33 7.50 3.42 13.06
C GLU A 33 7.19 2.24 12.15
N ILE A 34 6.18 2.36 11.31
CA ILE A 34 5.80 1.26 10.41
C ILE A 34 6.66 1.19 9.15
N LEU A 35 7.33 2.27 8.77
CA LEU A 35 8.03 2.35 7.49
C LEU A 35 9.02 1.20 7.25
N PRO A 36 9.88 0.83 8.21
CA PRO A 36 10.80 -0.30 7.99
C PRO A 36 10.11 -1.65 7.93
N ARG A 37 8.84 -1.75 8.32
CA ARG A 37 8.08 -3.00 8.35
C ARG A 37 7.34 -3.29 7.05
N ILE A 38 7.13 -2.28 6.20
CA ILE A 38 6.28 -2.39 5.00
C ILE A 38 6.85 -3.44 4.04
N LYS A 39 8.11 -3.33 3.71
CA LYS A 39 8.76 -4.24 2.76
C LYS A 39 8.69 -5.69 3.21
N ASP A 40 8.93 -5.93 4.49
CA ASP A 40 8.91 -7.27 5.05
C ASP A 40 7.50 -7.87 5.05
N LEU A 41 6.50 -7.09 5.46
CA LEU A 41 5.11 -7.57 5.43
C LEU A 41 4.67 -7.85 4.00
N THR A 42 5.01 -6.98 3.05
CA THR A 42 4.66 -7.18 1.64
C THR A 42 5.23 -8.51 1.14
N ALA A 43 6.50 -8.78 1.42
CA ALA A 43 7.14 -10.02 1.01
C ALA A 43 6.49 -11.25 1.65
N ARG A 44 6.15 -11.17 2.93
CA ARG A 44 5.49 -12.28 3.64
C ARG A 44 4.10 -12.57 3.10
N LEU A 45 3.31 -11.53 2.85
CA LEU A 45 1.98 -11.68 2.28
C LEU A 45 2.05 -12.26 0.86
N ALA A 46 2.97 -11.76 0.04
CA ALA A 46 3.13 -12.25 -1.32
C ALA A 46 3.56 -13.71 -1.37
N ALA A 47 4.38 -14.15 -0.42
CA ALA A 47 4.83 -15.55 -0.34
C ALA A 47 3.76 -16.48 0.24
N GLY A 48 3.03 -16.01 1.26
CA GLY A 48 2.04 -16.83 1.96
C GLY A 48 0.65 -16.84 1.34
N GLY A 49 0.35 -15.85 0.52
CA GLY A 49 -0.97 -15.68 -0.06
C GLY A 49 -1.95 -14.98 0.89
N ILE A 50 -3.03 -14.50 0.33
CA ILE A 50 -4.13 -13.88 1.05
C ILE A 50 -5.42 -14.45 0.49
N ASP A 51 -6.35 -14.82 1.37
CA ASP A 51 -7.65 -15.33 0.95
C ASP A 51 -8.38 -14.30 0.08
N GLY A 52 -8.87 -14.74 -1.08
CA GLY A 52 -9.54 -13.87 -2.04
C GLY A 52 -8.59 -13.13 -2.99
N TYR A 53 -7.28 -13.30 -2.85
CA TYR A 53 -6.28 -12.70 -3.74
C TYR A 53 -5.67 -13.74 -4.67
N THR A 54 -5.23 -13.29 -5.83
CA THR A 54 -4.60 -14.13 -6.84
C THR A 54 -3.16 -13.71 -7.03
N LEU A 55 -2.26 -14.69 -7.17
CA LEU A 55 -0.87 -14.42 -7.49
C LEU A 55 -0.77 -14.06 -8.98
N LEU A 56 -0.49 -12.82 -9.29
CA LEU A 56 -0.32 -12.34 -10.66
C LEU A 56 1.01 -12.87 -11.25
N ARG A 57 2.04 -12.84 -10.44
CA ARG A 57 3.36 -13.41 -10.72
C ARG A 57 4.11 -13.51 -9.39
N PRO A 58 5.26 -14.20 -9.32
CA PRO A 58 6.00 -14.29 -8.05
C PRO A 58 6.19 -12.92 -7.41
N GLY A 59 5.77 -12.79 -6.17
CA GLY A 59 5.91 -11.56 -5.40
C GLY A 59 4.78 -10.53 -5.57
N VAL A 60 3.79 -10.79 -6.43
CA VAL A 60 2.69 -9.83 -6.67
C VAL A 60 1.33 -10.48 -6.49
N LEU A 61 0.61 -10.07 -5.45
CA LEU A 61 -0.76 -10.50 -5.19
C LEU A 61 -1.75 -9.40 -5.58
N VAL A 62 -2.83 -9.78 -6.24
CA VAL A 62 -3.90 -8.86 -6.61
C VAL A 62 -5.24 -9.36 -6.11
N GLY A 63 -6.05 -8.45 -5.60
CA GLY A 63 -7.42 -8.73 -5.18
C GLY A 63 -8.36 -8.85 -6.38
N ARG A 64 -9.67 -8.91 -6.08
CA ARG A 64 -10.71 -8.98 -7.12
C ARG A 64 -10.87 -7.63 -7.79
N ASP A 65 -11.19 -7.64 -9.08
CA ASP A 65 -11.56 -6.45 -9.87
C ASP A 65 -10.46 -5.38 -9.88
N VAL A 66 -9.20 -5.79 -9.77
CA VAL A 66 -8.07 -4.90 -9.92
C VAL A 66 -7.85 -4.62 -11.40
N MET A 67 -7.72 -3.33 -11.74
CA MET A 67 -7.44 -2.92 -13.11
C MET A 67 -6.02 -2.39 -13.21
N ILE A 68 -5.23 -3.00 -14.08
CA ILE A 68 -3.83 -2.60 -14.30
C ILE A 68 -3.68 -2.19 -15.75
N ALA A 69 -3.36 -0.92 -16.00
CA ALA A 69 -3.14 -0.44 -17.35
C ALA A 69 -1.96 -1.17 -17.99
N ALA A 70 -2.04 -1.42 -19.29
CA ALA A 70 -1.00 -2.15 -20.03
C ALA A 70 0.39 -1.51 -19.90
N THR A 71 0.45 -0.20 -19.72
CA THR A 71 1.70 0.56 -19.56
C THR A 71 2.14 0.72 -18.12
N ALA A 72 1.39 0.18 -17.15
CA ALA A 72 1.84 0.16 -15.76
C ALA A 72 2.93 -0.88 -15.59
N THR A 73 3.90 -0.58 -14.73
CA THR A 73 5.03 -1.47 -14.45
C THR A 73 5.07 -1.82 -12.98
N ILE A 74 5.20 -3.10 -12.67
CA ILE A 74 5.33 -3.57 -11.29
C ILE A 74 6.65 -4.33 -11.18
N GLU A 75 7.56 -3.82 -10.38
CA GLU A 75 8.83 -4.48 -10.04
C GLU A 75 8.81 -4.87 -8.57
N GLY A 76 9.48 -5.96 -8.23
CA GLY A 76 9.57 -6.41 -6.84
C GLY A 76 8.24 -6.91 -6.29
N THR A 77 8.04 -6.72 -4.99
CA THR A 77 6.86 -7.22 -4.30
C THR A 77 5.75 -6.16 -4.24
N ALA A 78 4.51 -6.61 -4.40
CA ALA A 78 3.35 -5.75 -4.27
C ALA A 78 2.13 -6.56 -3.83
N VAL A 79 1.28 -5.92 -3.05
CA VAL A 79 -0.05 -6.42 -2.72
C VAL A 79 -1.04 -5.30 -3.09
N ILE A 80 -1.99 -5.64 -3.95
CA ILE A 80 -2.92 -4.64 -4.50
C ILE A 80 -4.34 -5.07 -4.15
N GLY A 81 -5.02 -4.25 -3.36
CA GLY A 81 -6.35 -4.55 -2.83
C GLY A 81 -7.46 -4.54 -3.87
N HIS A 82 -8.60 -5.10 -3.48
CA HIS A 82 -9.77 -5.24 -4.35
C HIS A 82 -10.20 -3.91 -4.97
N GLY A 83 -10.53 -3.92 -6.25
CA GLY A 83 -11.08 -2.76 -6.93
C GLY A 83 -10.10 -1.61 -7.17
N THR A 84 -8.84 -1.80 -6.87
CA THR A 84 -7.81 -0.77 -7.09
C THR A 84 -7.47 -0.67 -8.56
N VAL A 85 -7.18 0.56 -9.01
CA VAL A 85 -6.84 0.87 -10.39
C VAL A 85 -5.43 1.42 -10.46
N LEU A 86 -4.59 0.78 -11.28
CA LEU A 86 -3.29 1.33 -11.66
C LEU A 86 -3.42 1.96 -13.05
N ARG A 87 -3.27 3.27 -13.13
CA ARG A 87 -3.44 4.04 -14.35
C ARG A 87 -2.22 3.89 -15.26
N PRO A 88 -2.33 4.31 -16.55
CA PRO A 88 -1.21 4.22 -17.49
C PRO A 88 0.07 4.85 -16.95
N GLY A 89 1.18 4.13 -17.10
CA GLY A 89 2.49 4.61 -16.67
C GLY A 89 2.75 4.55 -15.18
N ALA A 90 1.82 4.04 -14.38
CA ALA A 90 2.07 3.83 -12.95
C ALA A 90 3.25 2.87 -12.78
N TYR A 91 4.12 3.15 -11.80
CA TYR A 91 5.34 2.39 -11.61
C TYR A 91 5.50 2.02 -10.12
N LEU A 92 5.34 0.73 -9.83
CA LEU A 92 5.52 0.18 -8.49
C LEU A 92 6.92 -0.44 -8.41
N ARG A 93 7.74 0.05 -7.49
CA ARG A 93 9.16 -0.34 -7.39
C ARG A 93 9.47 -1.29 -6.25
N GLY A 94 8.49 -2.00 -5.74
CA GLY A 94 8.73 -2.99 -4.71
C GLY A 94 8.40 -2.53 -3.30
N GLY A 95 8.00 -3.48 -2.47
CA GLY A 95 7.59 -3.19 -1.10
C GLY A 95 6.33 -2.31 -1.03
N VAL A 96 5.38 -2.53 -1.93
CA VAL A 96 4.19 -1.67 -2.06
C VAL A 96 2.96 -2.42 -1.59
N LEU A 97 2.31 -1.88 -0.55
CA LEU A 97 1.03 -2.37 -0.05
C LEU A 97 -0.05 -1.35 -0.42
N ILE A 98 -1.00 -1.78 -1.22
CA ILE A 98 -2.12 -0.91 -1.65
C ILE A 98 -3.42 -1.53 -1.16
N GLY A 99 -4.22 -0.74 -0.49
CA GLY A 99 -5.53 -1.14 -0.01
C GLY A 99 -6.55 -1.33 -1.12
N SER A 100 -7.81 -1.46 -0.72
CA SER A 100 -8.93 -1.64 -1.63
C SER A 100 -9.47 -0.30 -2.12
N GLY A 101 -9.96 -0.26 -3.37
CA GLY A 101 -10.61 0.91 -3.93
C GLY A 101 -9.71 2.12 -4.15
N CYS A 102 -8.40 1.90 -4.27
CA CYS A 102 -7.44 2.97 -4.51
C CYS A 102 -7.32 3.32 -5.99
N VAL A 103 -6.83 4.51 -6.29
CA VAL A 103 -6.44 4.91 -7.64
C VAL A 103 -5.01 5.41 -7.61
N ILE A 104 -4.14 4.73 -8.36
CA ILE A 104 -2.76 5.16 -8.54
C ILE A 104 -2.68 5.83 -9.90
N GLY A 105 -2.45 7.13 -9.89
CA GLY A 105 -2.57 8.00 -11.06
C GLY A 105 -1.53 7.75 -12.14
N ASN A 106 -1.76 8.36 -13.30
CA ASN A 106 -0.85 8.25 -14.43
C ASN A 106 0.58 8.62 -14.06
N SER A 107 1.54 7.80 -14.46
CA SER A 107 2.97 8.10 -14.30
C SER A 107 3.38 8.40 -12.86
N THR A 108 2.67 7.80 -11.91
CA THR A 108 2.97 7.90 -10.48
C THR A 108 3.88 6.75 -10.08
N GLU A 109 4.89 7.06 -9.29
CA GLU A 109 5.83 6.05 -8.80
C GLU A 109 5.60 5.79 -7.31
N LEU A 110 5.53 4.50 -6.93
CA LEU A 110 5.42 4.05 -5.55
C LEU A 110 6.59 3.16 -5.20
N LYS A 111 7.16 3.35 -4.01
CA LYS A 111 8.28 2.54 -3.52
C LYS A 111 8.23 2.44 -2.00
N ASN A 112 8.26 1.22 -1.47
CA ASN A 112 8.27 0.97 -0.02
C ASN A 112 7.23 1.82 0.70
N CYS A 113 5.97 1.67 0.32
CA CYS A 113 4.91 2.52 0.85
C CYS A 113 3.63 1.74 1.10
N LEU A 114 2.77 2.37 1.88
CA LEU A 114 1.45 1.89 2.23
C LEU A 114 0.42 2.90 1.74
N ILE A 115 -0.52 2.43 0.94
CA ILE A 115 -1.65 3.24 0.48
C ILE A 115 -2.91 2.67 1.13
N MET A 116 -3.57 3.47 1.94
CA MET A 116 -4.77 3.05 2.66
C MET A 116 -5.97 2.90 1.73
N ASP A 117 -6.99 2.17 2.20
CA ASP A 117 -8.22 1.96 1.42
C ASP A 117 -8.82 3.27 0.94
N GLY A 118 -9.26 3.27 -0.31
CA GLY A 118 -9.94 4.41 -0.92
C GLY A 118 -9.06 5.62 -1.23
N ALA A 119 -7.76 5.54 -0.97
CA ALA A 119 -6.87 6.67 -1.24
C ALA A 119 -6.60 6.82 -2.73
N GLN A 120 -6.40 8.06 -3.15
CA GLN A 120 -6.06 8.39 -4.53
C GLN A 120 -4.73 9.11 -4.56
N VAL A 121 -3.82 8.64 -5.40
CA VAL A 121 -2.56 9.32 -5.66
C VAL A 121 -2.65 9.93 -7.05
N PRO A 122 -2.72 11.26 -7.18
CA PRO A 122 -2.85 11.90 -8.48
C PRO A 122 -1.67 11.63 -9.41
N HIS A 123 -1.84 11.97 -10.68
CA HIS A 123 -0.81 11.76 -11.70
C HIS A 123 0.50 12.51 -11.37
N TYR A 124 1.60 11.98 -11.89
CA TYR A 124 2.95 12.56 -11.77
C TYR A 124 3.42 12.79 -10.33
N ASN A 125 3.10 11.87 -9.44
CA ASN A 125 3.54 11.92 -8.05
C ASN A 125 4.54 10.80 -7.74
N TYR A 126 5.24 10.98 -6.64
CA TYR A 126 6.11 9.97 -6.07
C TYR A 126 5.76 9.78 -4.60
N VAL A 127 5.58 8.54 -4.19
CA VAL A 127 5.37 8.16 -2.78
C VAL A 127 6.42 7.11 -2.43
N GLY A 128 7.25 7.46 -1.46
CA GLY A 128 8.32 6.56 -1.05
C GLY A 128 8.76 6.78 0.38
#